data_511ffeceefc581695739db41c1a7cd5b
#
_entry.id   511ffeceefc581695739db41c1a7cd5b
#
_cell.length_a   1.000
_cell.length_b   1.000
_cell.length_c   1.000
_cell.angle_alpha   90.00
_cell.angle_beta   90.00
_cell.angle_gamma   90.00
#
_symmetry.space_group_name_H-M   'P 1'
#
loop_
_entity.id
_entity.type
_entity.pdbx_description
1 polymer ?
#
loop_
_entity_poly.entity_id
_entity_poly.type
_entity_poly.pdbx_seq_one_letter_code
_entity_poly.pdbx_strand_id
1 'polypeptide(L)' 'MSITATELEVLRIMKDKNSVMSMKEISTNVGFEIGYTYMLCRALEKQGCIGFFSSSSCRITVKGKSLVR' A
#
# COMPACT_ATOMS: atom_id res chain seq x y z
N MET A 1 -11.69 4.60 -11.75
CA MET A 1 -10.27 4.92 -11.84
C MET A 1 -9.44 3.65 -11.68
N SER A 2 -8.49 3.43 -12.56
CA SER A 2 -7.72 2.18 -12.53
C SER A 2 -6.48 2.32 -11.65
N ILE A 3 -6.05 1.17 -11.12
CA ILE A 3 -4.84 1.08 -10.29
C ILE A 3 -3.63 1.00 -11.22
N THR A 4 -2.57 1.72 -10.90
CA THR A 4 -1.34 1.66 -11.67
C THR A 4 -0.54 0.42 -11.27
N ALA A 5 0.44 0.06 -12.11
CA ALA A 5 1.29 -1.11 -11.85
C ALA A 5 2.06 -0.95 -10.53
N THR A 6 2.57 0.26 -10.25
CA THR A 6 3.32 0.50 -9.02
C THR A 6 2.42 0.44 -7.78
N GLU A 7 1.20 0.94 -7.90
CA GLU A 7 0.22 0.83 -6.81
C GLU A 7 -0.13 -0.63 -6.55
N LEU A 8 -0.27 -1.42 -7.61
CA LEU A 8 -0.59 -2.84 -7.46
C LEU A 8 0.55 -3.59 -6.77
N GLU A 9 1.79 -3.21 -7.04
CA GLU A 9 2.96 -3.80 -6.37
C GLU A 9 2.90 -3.57 -4.86
N VAL A 10 2.56 -2.35 -4.46
CA VAL A 10 2.41 -2.02 -3.03
C VAL A 10 1.31 -2.88 -2.40
N LEU A 11 0.17 -2.98 -3.07
CA LEU A 11 -0.94 -3.78 -2.56
C LEU A 11 -0.58 -5.26 -2.45
N ARG A 12 0.18 -5.77 -3.42
CA ARG A 12 0.59 -7.18 -3.41
C ARG A 12 1.44 -7.50 -2.19
N ILE A 13 2.39 -6.64 -1.88
CA ILE A 13 3.25 -6.82 -0.72
C ILE A 13 2.46 -6.74 0.56
N MET A 14 1.53 -5.77 0.65
CA MET A 14 0.71 -5.62 1.84
C MET A 14 -0.24 -6.81 2.02
N LYS A 15 -0.75 -7.37 0.92
CA LYS A 15 -1.62 -8.54 1.00
C LYS A 15 -0.85 -9.75 1.50
N ASP A 16 0.37 -9.95 1.00
CA ASP A 16 1.21 -11.07 1.44
C ASP A 16 1.51 -10.99 2.93
N LYS A 17 1.84 -9.80 3.41
CA LYS A 17 2.12 -9.58 4.82
C LYS A 17 0.86 -9.70 5.66
N ASN A 18 -0.25 -9.19 5.15
CA ASN A 18 -1.57 -9.22 5.78
C ASN A 18 -1.56 -8.69 7.22
N SER A 19 -0.80 -7.64 7.46
CA SER A 19 -0.71 -6.98 8.76
C SER A 19 -0.36 -5.52 8.57
N VAL A 20 -0.35 -4.76 9.66
CA VAL A 20 0.05 -3.35 9.61
C VAL A 20 1.51 -3.27 9.21
N MET A 21 1.82 -2.39 8.26
CA MET A 21 3.19 -2.19 7.79
C MET A 21 3.55 -0.71 7.88
N SER A 22 4.79 -0.43 8.25
CA SER A 22 5.30 0.94 8.24
C SER A 22 5.67 1.35 6.82
N MET A 23 5.75 2.66 6.59
CA MET A 23 6.18 3.17 5.29
C MET A 23 7.58 2.67 4.94
N LYS A 24 8.47 2.63 5.93
CA LYS A 24 9.82 2.14 5.71
C LYS A 24 9.81 0.68 5.28
N GLU A 25 8.99 -0.12 5.95
CA GLU A 25 8.89 -1.55 5.63
C GLU A 25 8.37 -1.75 4.21
N ILE A 26 7.33 -1.02 3.84
CA ILE A 26 6.76 -1.11 2.50
C ILE A 26 7.78 -0.68 1.46
N SER A 27 8.44 0.48 1.66
CA SER A 27 9.40 0.99 0.69
C SER A 27 10.57 0.03 0.49
N THR A 28 11.04 -0.60 1.57
CA THR A 28 12.12 -1.57 1.49
C THR A 28 11.69 -2.79 0.67
N ASN A 29 10.47 -3.27 0.89
CA ASN A 29 9.98 -4.47 0.21
C ASN A 29 9.68 -4.24 -1.26
N VAL A 30 9.13 -3.07 -1.62
CA VAL A 30 8.85 -2.77 -3.04
C VAL A 30 10.08 -2.27 -3.78
N GLY A 31 11.09 -1.80 -3.06
CA GLY A 31 12.28 -1.26 -3.67
C GLY A 31 12.13 0.16 -4.19
N PHE A 32 11.19 0.91 -3.64
CA PHE A 32 10.95 2.31 -4.02
C PHE A 32 11.42 3.24 -2.91
N GLU A 33 11.72 4.49 -3.28
CA GLU A 33 12.04 5.52 -2.32
C GLU A 33 10.85 5.75 -1.38
N ILE A 34 11.14 6.07 -0.12
CA ILE A 34 10.08 6.18 0.90
C ILE A 34 9.08 7.29 0.59
N GLY A 35 9.55 8.43 0.06
CA GLY A 35 8.66 9.52 -0.32
C GLY A 35 7.70 9.13 -1.42
N TYR A 36 8.21 8.43 -2.44
CA TYR A 36 7.39 7.94 -3.54
C TYR A 36 6.40 6.90 -3.03
N THR A 37 6.86 5.98 -2.17
CA THR A 37 5.98 4.97 -1.56
C THR A 37 4.84 5.63 -0.78
N TYR A 38 5.16 6.68 -0.03
CA TYR A 38 4.14 7.41 0.71
C TYR A 38 3.08 8.01 -0.23
N MET A 39 3.51 8.59 -1.35
CA MET A 39 2.58 9.11 -2.34
C MET A 39 1.67 8.02 -2.89
N LEU A 40 2.22 6.85 -3.20
CA LEU A 40 1.45 5.72 -3.69
C LEU A 40 0.42 5.28 -2.66
N CYS A 41 0.83 5.20 -1.40
CA CYS A 41 -0.06 4.78 -0.32
C CYS A 41 -1.18 5.79 -0.10
N ARG A 42 -0.89 7.09 -0.20
CA ARG A 42 -1.94 8.10 -0.06
C ARG A 42 -2.95 7.99 -1.19
N ALA A 43 -2.49 7.73 -2.41
CA ALA A 43 -3.38 7.53 -3.55
C ALA A 43 -4.25 6.31 -3.34
N LEU A 44 -3.68 5.22 -2.81
CA LEU A 44 -4.42 4.00 -2.51
C LEU A 44 -5.43 4.22 -1.40
N GLU A 45 -5.09 5.03 -0.41
CA GLU A 45 -6.01 5.38 0.67
C GLU A 45 -7.25 6.09 0.10
N LYS A 46 -7.04 7.03 -0.82
CA LYS A 46 -8.15 7.75 -1.45
C LYS A 46 -9.08 6.81 -2.21
N GLN A 47 -8.53 5.73 -2.73
CA GLN A 47 -9.33 4.73 -3.46
C GLN A 47 -9.95 3.70 -2.52
N GLY A 48 -9.71 3.79 -1.23
CA GLY A 48 -10.25 2.86 -0.25
C GLY A 48 -9.53 1.53 -0.18
N CYS A 49 -8.34 1.43 -0.77
CA CYS A 49 -7.60 0.17 -0.83
C CYS A 49 -6.72 -0.07 0.37
N ILE A 50 -6.33 0.97 1.08
CA ILE A 50 -5.59 0.86 2.33
C ILE A 50 -6.15 1.85 3.34
N GLY A 51 -5.86 1.59 4.62
CA GLY A 51 -6.20 2.50 5.69
C GLY A 51 -4.97 2.80 6.51
N PHE A 52 -4.77 4.07 6.88
CA PHE A 52 -3.64 4.48 7.70
C PHE A 52 -4.00 4.34 9.18
N PHE A 53 -3.08 3.75 9.94
CA PHE A 53 -3.18 3.68 11.40
C PHE A 53 -2.57 4.92 12.04
N SER A 54 -1.49 5.39 11.42
CA SER A 54 -0.78 6.59 11.84
C SER A 54 -0.20 7.23 10.59
N SER A 55 0.53 8.32 10.74
CA SER A 55 1.14 8.99 9.59
C SER A 55 2.16 8.12 8.87
N SER A 56 2.66 7.07 9.53
CA SER A 56 3.73 6.24 8.95
C SER A 56 3.40 4.75 8.90
N SER A 57 2.18 4.34 9.23
CA SER A 57 1.82 2.92 9.14
C SER A 57 0.41 2.75 8.61
N CYS A 58 0.21 1.66 7.86
CA CYS A 58 -1.07 1.40 7.21
C CYS A 58 -1.27 -0.09 7.03
N ARG A 59 -2.48 -0.46 6.61
CA ARG A 59 -2.83 -1.84 6.32
C ARG A 59 -3.75 -1.89 5.11
N ILE A 60 -3.78 -3.04 4.44
CA ILE A 60 -4.64 -3.25 3.30
C ILE A 60 -6.08 -3.46 3.76
N THR A 61 -7.04 -2.95 2.99
CA THR A 61 -8.46 -3.14 3.27
C THR A 61 -8.97 -4.35 2.49
N VAL A 62 -10.22 -4.74 2.77
CA VAL A 62 -10.87 -5.81 2.02
C VAL A 62 -10.92 -5.46 0.53
N LYS A 63 -11.23 -4.20 0.21
CA LYS A 63 -11.25 -3.75 -1.18
C LYS A 63 -9.88 -3.89 -1.83
N GLY A 64 -8.82 -3.49 -1.10
CA GLY A 64 -7.46 -3.61 -1.62
C GLY A 64 -7.09 -5.05 -1.88
N LYS A 65 -7.46 -5.96 -0.97
CA LYS A 65 -7.17 -7.37 -1.14
C LYS A 65 -7.85 -7.95 -2.36
N SER A 66 -9.06 -7.48 -2.68
CA SER A 66 -9.82 -8.01 -3.81
C SER A 66 -9.22 -7.60 -5.15
N LEU A 67 -8.39 -6.58 -5.19
CA LEU A 67 -7.74 -6.13 -6.41
C LEU A 67 -6.44 -6.87 -6.72
N VAL A 68 -5.94 -7.62 -5.75
CA VAL A 68 -4.70 -8.40 -5.90
C VAL A 68 -5.04 -9.86 -6.03
N ARG A 69 -4.50 -10.50 -7.06
CA ARG A 69 -4.73 -11.93 -7.29
C ARG A 69 -3.63 -12.79 -6.71
#